data_93889e5f964acb354bd855fe6c38a00d
#
_entry.id   93889e5f964acb354bd855fe6c38a00d
#
_cell.length_a   1.000
_cell.length_b   1.000
_cell.length_c   1.000
_cell.angle_alpha   90.00
_cell.angle_beta   90.00
_cell.angle_gamma   90.00
#
_symmetry.space_group_name_H-M   'P 1'
#
loop_
_entity.id
_entity.type
_entity.pdbx_description
1 polymer ?
#
loop_
_entity_poly.entity_id
_entity_poly.type
_entity_poly.pdbx_seq_one_letter_code
_entity_poly.pdbx_strand_id
1 'polypeptide(L)'
;MVSRRTIRKFDLRYSDTMVKQFSILIFLVFLSLPAMLSAQNIDAAKKKDKIAVKETSFDFGKIMQGKPVFHDFQVVNLDSAPLVIDNVQASCGCTTPEWSREPIAPGGTSIIKVGYNSAAAGYFEKTITLMYAEGMTTMVSIKGTVWKTPEQPAPFNKSIAFLKTEKF
;
A
#
# COMPACT_ATOMS: atom_id res chain seq x y z
N MET A 1 55.35 -51.39 42.92
CA MET A 1 56.24 -50.52 42.17
C MET A 1 55.40 -49.59 41.29
N VAL A 2 55.02 -48.41 41.78
CA VAL A 2 54.12 -47.50 41.08
C VAL A 2 54.88 -46.19 40.89
N SER A 3 55.24 -45.90 39.67
CA SER A 3 55.96 -44.72 39.24
C SER A 3 55.03 -43.50 39.26
N ARG A 4 55.31 -42.54 40.13
CA ARG A 4 54.61 -41.20 40.14
C ARG A 4 55.18 -40.34 39.01
N ARG A 5 54.41 -40.10 37.95
CA ARG A 5 54.73 -39.07 36.95
C ARG A 5 54.44 -37.70 37.53
N THR A 6 55.49 -36.92 37.70
CA THR A 6 55.47 -35.52 38.08
C THR A 6 54.86 -34.66 36.98
N ILE A 7 53.67 -34.15 37.26
CA ILE A 7 53.00 -33.16 36.36
C ILE A 7 53.73 -31.82 36.62
N ARG A 8 54.51 -31.34 35.66
CA ARG A 8 55.07 -30.00 35.67
C ARG A 8 53.91 -29.00 35.54
N LYS A 9 53.71 -28.18 36.56
CA LYS A 9 52.84 -26.98 36.46
C LYS A 9 53.48 -26.02 35.47
N PHE A 10 52.80 -25.81 34.39
CA PHE A 10 53.13 -24.76 33.43
C PHE A 10 52.69 -23.45 34.07
N ASP A 11 53.66 -22.66 34.61
CA ASP A 11 53.45 -21.31 35.12
C ASP A 11 53.16 -20.37 33.95
N LEU A 12 51.92 -20.20 33.63
CA LEU A 12 51.43 -19.11 32.78
C LEU A 12 51.55 -17.78 33.56
N ARG A 13 52.74 -17.26 33.74
CA ARG A 13 52.94 -15.85 33.99
C ARG A 13 52.66 -15.08 32.68
N TYR A 14 51.39 -14.98 32.32
CA TYR A 14 50.96 -14.02 31.34
C TYR A 14 51.09 -12.64 32.02
N SER A 15 52.07 -11.84 31.55
CA SER A 15 52.42 -10.59 32.22
C SER A 15 51.21 -9.62 32.16
N ASP A 16 50.75 -9.17 33.33
CA ASP A 16 49.68 -8.19 33.50
C ASP A 16 49.80 -6.92 32.64
N THR A 17 51.05 -6.62 32.19
CA THR A 17 51.33 -5.50 31.29
C THR A 17 50.78 -5.71 29.88
N MET A 18 50.82 -6.93 29.35
CA MET A 18 50.26 -7.24 28.01
C MET A 18 48.74 -7.14 28.00
N VAL A 19 48.08 -7.63 29.04
CA VAL A 19 46.62 -7.57 29.16
C VAL A 19 46.12 -6.12 29.28
N LYS A 20 46.85 -5.29 30.05
CA LYS A 20 46.53 -3.85 30.18
C LYS A 20 46.72 -3.09 28.87
N GLN A 21 47.78 -3.37 28.10
CA GLN A 21 47.98 -2.73 26.80
C GLN A 21 46.95 -3.15 25.77
N PHE A 22 46.55 -4.44 25.73
CA PHE A 22 45.47 -4.90 24.84
C PHE A 22 44.11 -4.30 25.23
N SER A 23 43.82 -4.16 26.52
CA SER A 23 42.59 -3.54 27.02
C SER A 23 42.47 -2.07 26.66
N ILE A 24 43.59 -1.31 26.73
CA ILE A 24 43.66 0.10 26.34
C ILE A 24 43.51 0.26 24.83
N LEU A 25 44.10 -0.62 24.03
CA LEU A 25 43.96 -0.60 22.57
C LEU A 25 42.51 -0.89 22.12
N ILE A 26 41.86 -1.86 22.74
CA ILE A 26 40.44 -2.15 22.49
C ILE A 26 39.55 -0.99 22.91
N PHE A 27 39.84 -0.33 24.04
CA PHE A 27 39.08 0.83 24.50
C PHE A 27 39.24 2.05 23.57
N LEU A 28 40.44 2.28 23.01
CA LEU A 28 40.69 3.36 22.03
C LEU A 28 40.01 3.06 20.68
N VAL A 29 39.96 1.80 20.24
CA VAL A 29 39.23 1.40 19.03
C VAL A 29 37.70 1.57 19.22
N PHE A 30 37.16 1.27 20.41
CA PHE A 30 35.75 1.49 20.71
C PHE A 30 35.36 2.97 20.84
N LEU A 31 36.33 3.84 21.25
CA LEU A 31 36.09 5.28 21.36
C LEU A 31 36.13 6.00 20.00
N SER A 32 36.75 5.41 18.97
CA SER A 32 36.81 5.97 17.63
C SER A 32 35.66 5.51 16.71
N LEU A 33 34.85 4.51 17.11
CA LEU A 33 33.74 3.98 16.32
C LEU A 33 32.45 4.83 16.26
N PRO A 34 32.14 5.77 17.20
CA PRO A 34 30.87 6.51 17.10
C PRO A 34 30.88 7.62 16.03
N ALA A 35 32.01 7.95 15.42
CA ALA A 35 32.07 9.05 14.45
C ALA A 35 31.68 8.67 13.00
N MET A 36 31.52 7.38 12.68
CA MET A 36 31.18 6.94 11.32
C MET A 36 29.72 6.51 11.14
N LEU A 37 28.89 6.56 12.21
CA LEU A 37 27.48 6.11 12.14
C LEU A 37 26.48 7.25 11.89
N SER A 38 26.96 8.47 11.61
CA SER A 38 26.07 9.63 11.40
C SER A 38 25.94 10.08 9.95
N ALA A 39 26.33 9.27 8.97
CA ALA A 39 26.30 9.64 7.54
C ALA A 39 25.33 8.78 6.71
N GLN A 40 24.27 8.25 7.30
CA GLN A 40 23.15 7.68 6.53
C GLN A 40 21.86 8.45 6.84
N ASN A 41 21.90 9.78 6.78
CA ASN A 41 20.76 10.53 6.32
C ASN A 41 20.63 10.23 4.82
N ILE A 42 19.97 9.10 4.51
CA ILE A 42 19.30 8.94 3.25
C ILE A 42 18.13 9.93 3.35
N ASP A 43 18.39 11.17 2.96
CA ASP A 43 17.36 12.01 2.38
C ASP A 43 16.89 11.25 1.12
N ALA A 44 16.01 10.27 1.34
CA ALA A 44 15.06 9.90 0.34
C ALA A 44 14.28 11.20 0.11
N ALA A 45 14.79 12.04 -0.80
CA ALA A 45 14.09 13.20 -1.29
C ALA A 45 12.72 12.66 -1.68
N LYS A 46 11.71 12.92 -0.82
CA LYS A 46 10.32 12.55 -1.05
C LYS A 46 9.97 13.21 -2.38
N LYS A 47 10.06 12.41 -3.46
CA LYS A 47 9.80 12.87 -4.81
C LYS A 47 8.43 13.54 -4.74
N LYS A 48 8.40 14.86 -4.88
CA LYS A 48 7.17 15.65 -4.74
C LYS A 48 6.14 15.09 -5.72
N ASP A 49 4.99 14.69 -5.22
CA ASP A 49 3.93 14.16 -6.04
C ASP A 49 3.58 15.19 -7.12
N LYS A 50 3.57 14.77 -8.38
CA LYS A 50 3.26 15.60 -9.54
C LYS A 50 1.78 15.63 -9.83
N ILE A 51 0.99 14.77 -9.18
CA ILE A 51 -0.47 14.76 -9.28
C ILE A 51 -1.10 14.81 -7.89
N ALA A 52 -2.30 15.36 -7.82
CA ALA A 52 -3.21 15.18 -6.70
C ALA A 52 -4.45 14.43 -7.16
N VAL A 53 -4.94 13.51 -6.34
CA VAL A 53 -6.23 12.86 -6.53
C VAL A 53 -7.18 13.45 -5.50
N LYS A 54 -8.37 13.93 -5.92
CA LYS A 54 -9.32 14.58 -5.00
C LYS A 54 -9.77 13.68 -3.87
N GLU A 55 -9.94 12.40 -4.16
CA GLU A 55 -10.24 11.35 -3.21
C GLU A 55 -9.44 10.09 -3.52
N THR A 56 -8.88 9.46 -2.49
CA THR A 56 -8.06 8.27 -2.65
C THR A 56 -8.83 6.98 -2.40
N SER A 57 -10.06 7.08 -1.90
CA SER A 57 -10.92 5.92 -1.63
C SER A 57 -12.39 6.27 -1.82
N PHE A 58 -13.12 5.39 -2.50
CA PHE A 58 -14.56 5.53 -2.68
C PHE A 58 -15.31 4.27 -2.19
N ASP A 59 -16.40 4.48 -1.43
CA ASP A 59 -17.24 3.42 -0.92
C ASP A 59 -18.59 3.39 -1.65
N PHE A 60 -18.81 2.36 -2.44
CA PHE A 60 -20.11 2.13 -3.12
C PHE A 60 -21.24 1.75 -2.16
N GLY A 61 -20.93 1.46 -0.89
CA GLY A 61 -21.91 0.95 0.05
C GLY A 61 -22.43 -0.43 -0.34
N LYS A 62 -23.76 -0.62 -0.27
CA LYS A 62 -24.42 -1.88 -0.67
C LYS A 62 -24.83 -1.82 -2.13
N ILE A 63 -24.28 -2.70 -2.96
CA ILE A 63 -24.57 -2.82 -4.39
C ILE A 63 -25.16 -4.19 -4.72
N MET A 64 -25.94 -4.26 -5.80
CA MET A 64 -26.62 -5.49 -6.22
C MET A 64 -25.67 -6.39 -7.00
N GLN A 65 -25.70 -7.70 -6.74
CA GLN A 65 -24.95 -8.69 -7.50
C GLN A 65 -25.28 -8.65 -8.99
N GLY A 66 -24.25 -8.73 -9.86
CA GLY A 66 -24.39 -8.74 -11.31
C GLY A 66 -24.77 -7.40 -11.93
N LYS A 67 -24.82 -6.30 -11.15
CA LYS A 67 -25.01 -4.94 -11.67
C LYS A 67 -23.70 -4.16 -11.54
N PRO A 68 -22.96 -3.92 -12.64
CA PRO A 68 -21.75 -3.11 -12.60
C PRO A 68 -22.01 -1.72 -12.06
N VAL A 69 -21.03 -1.21 -11.29
CA VAL A 69 -21.03 0.16 -10.77
C VAL A 69 -19.76 0.87 -11.23
N PHE A 70 -19.81 2.20 -11.31
CA PHE A 70 -18.72 3.03 -11.80
C PHE A 70 -18.50 4.21 -10.87
N HIS A 71 -17.25 4.64 -10.76
CA HIS A 71 -16.86 5.85 -10.05
C HIS A 71 -15.76 6.59 -10.81
N ASP A 72 -15.80 7.92 -10.79
CA ASP A 72 -14.90 8.79 -11.51
C ASP A 72 -13.94 9.48 -10.52
N PHE A 73 -12.68 9.02 -10.49
CA PHE A 73 -11.62 9.68 -9.73
C PHE A 73 -11.07 10.85 -10.51
N GLN A 74 -11.08 12.03 -9.90
CA GLN A 74 -10.51 13.23 -10.52
C GLN A 74 -9.04 13.39 -10.12
N VAL A 75 -8.17 13.48 -11.13
CA VAL A 75 -6.73 13.69 -11.01
C VAL A 75 -6.40 15.10 -11.47
N VAL A 76 -5.55 15.81 -10.72
CA VAL A 76 -5.08 17.18 -11.02
C VAL A 76 -3.58 17.13 -11.25
N ASN A 77 -3.08 17.72 -12.34
CA ASN A 77 -1.67 17.91 -12.59
C ASN A 77 -1.11 19.06 -11.72
N LEU A 78 -0.23 18.74 -10.78
CA LEU A 78 0.46 19.71 -9.91
C LEU A 78 1.82 20.15 -10.46
N ASP A 79 2.27 19.54 -11.55
CA ASP A 79 3.53 19.91 -12.19
C ASP A 79 3.38 21.19 -13.02
N SER A 80 4.50 21.84 -13.28
CA SER A 80 4.60 23.02 -14.17
C SER A 80 4.63 22.65 -15.66
N ALA A 81 4.77 21.35 -15.99
CA ALA A 81 4.78 20.80 -17.34
C ALA A 81 3.54 19.92 -17.60
N PRO A 82 3.12 19.74 -18.87
CA PRO A 82 2.10 18.77 -19.21
C PRO A 82 2.49 17.37 -18.73
N LEU A 83 1.51 16.62 -18.19
CA LEU A 83 1.70 15.29 -17.60
C LEU A 83 0.78 14.28 -18.27
N VAL A 84 1.31 13.10 -18.59
CA VAL A 84 0.54 11.99 -19.15
C VAL A 84 0.40 10.89 -18.08
N ILE A 85 -0.78 10.27 -18.03
CA ILE A 85 -0.99 9.03 -17.26
C ILE A 85 -0.63 7.87 -18.19
N ASP A 86 0.51 7.23 -17.90
CA ASP A 86 1.10 6.19 -18.75
C ASP A 86 0.29 4.90 -18.69
N ASN A 87 -0.13 4.50 -17.48
CA ASN A 87 -0.90 3.29 -17.26
C ASN A 87 -1.77 3.39 -15.99
N VAL A 88 -2.88 2.64 -16.00
CA VAL A 88 -3.74 2.45 -14.82
C VAL A 88 -4.02 0.96 -14.68
N GLN A 89 -3.61 0.39 -13.54
CA GLN A 89 -3.70 -1.03 -13.29
C GLN A 89 -4.57 -1.32 -12.06
N ALA A 90 -5.59 -2.17 -12.25
CA ALA A 90 -6.40 -2.67 -11.16
C ALA A 90 -5.80 -3.94 -10.53
N SER A 91 -6.06 -4.18 -9.25
CA SER A 91 -5.61 -5.35 -8.48
C SER A 91 -6.30 -6.66 -8.90
N CYS A 92 -7.38 -6.62 -9.69
CA CYS A 92 -8.08 -7.80 -10.21
C CYS A 92 -8.78 -7.50 -11.54
N GLY A 93 -9.07 -8.56 -12.33
CA GLY A 93 -9.87 -8.46 -13.56
C GLY A 93 -11.36 -8.13 -13.35
N CYS A 94 -11.81 -8.04 -12.09
CA CYS A 94 -13.17 -7.62 -11.73
C CYS A 94 -13.33 -6.09 -11.70
N THR A 95 -12.24 -5.36 -11.87
CA THR A 95 -12.17 -3.90 -11.86
C THR A 95 -11.56 -3.43 -13.18
N THR A 96 -12.25 -2.53 -13.87
CA THR A 96 -11.87 -2.04 -15.21
C THR A 96 -11.66 -0.54 -15.15
N PRO A 97 -10.41 -0.04 -15.13
CA PRO A 97 -10.13 1.38 -15.24
C PRO A 97 -10.15 1.83 -16.70
N GLU A 98 -10.71 3.02 -16.94
CA GLU A 98 -10.69 3.73 -18.22
C GLU A 98 -10.12 5.13 -17.98
N TRP A 99 -9.20 5.59 -18.84
CA TRP A 99 -8.58 6.91 -18.72
C TRP A 99 -8.13 7.44 -20.09
N SER A 100 -7.93 8.76 -20.17
CA SER A 100 -7.32 9.38 -21.35
C SER A 100 -5.79 9.35 -21.25
N ARG A 101 -5.14 9.15 -22.38
CA ARG A 101 -3.68 9.28 -22.55
C ARG A 101 -3.26 10.66 -23.05
N GLU A 102 -4.19 11.59 -23.15
CA GLU A 102 -3.87 12.96 -23.53
C GLU A 102 -3.10 13.67 -22.43
N PRO A 103 -2.14 14.53 -22.78
CA PRO A 103 -1.41 15.30 -21.80
C PRO A 103 -2.33 16.23 -21.00
N ILE A 104 -2.23 16.16 -19.68
CA ILE A 104 -2.94 17.03 -18.75
C ILE A 104 -2.10 18.31 -18.59
N ALA A 105 -2.63 19.46 -18.99
CA ALA A 105 -1.94 20.74 -18.85
C ALA A 105 -1.63 21.05 -17.36
N PRO A 106 -0.64 21.90 -17.04
CA PRO A 106 -0.38 22.37 -15.69
C PRO A 106 -1.65 22.92 -15.02
N GLY A 107 -1.97 22.42 -13.83
CA GLY A 107 -3.21 22.74 -13.11
C GLY A 107 -4.48 22.14 -13.73
N GLY A 108 -4.37 21.46 -14.86
CA GLY A 108 -5.49 20.78 -15.53
C GLY A 108 -5.92 19.51 -14.80
N THR A 109 -7.08 18.99 -15.21
CA THR A 109 -7.69 17.81 -14.61
C THR A 109 -7.94 16.72 -15.63
N SER A 110 -7.88 15.46 -15.20
CA SER A 110 -8.32 14.28 -15.96
C SER A 110 -9.20 13.39 -15.09
N ILE A 111 -10.01 12.55 -15.73
CA ILE A 111 -10.90 11.60 -15.06
C ILE A 111 -10.36 10.20 -15.30
N ILE A 112 -10.32 9.42 -14.21
CA ILE A 112 -10.12 7.97 -14.24
C ILE A 112 -11.42 7.31 -13.83
N LYS A 113 -12.13 6.75 -14.80
CA LYS A 113 -13.35 6.02 -14.55
C LYS A 113 -13.04 4.59 -14.15
N VAL A 114 -13.49 4.17 -12.99
CA VAL A 114 -13.24 2.83 -12.46
C VAL A 114 -14.56 2.07 -12.37
N GLY A 115 -14.65 0.98 -13.14
CA GLY A 115 -15.78 0.06 -13.12
C GLY A 115 -15.51 -1.15 -12.22
N TYR A 116 -16.56 -1.63 -11.52
CA TYR A 116 -16.54 -2.88 -10.77
C TYR A 116 -17.72 -3.76 -11.18
N ASN A 117 -17.47 -5.02 -11.57
CA ASN A 117 -18.48 -5.89 -12.18
C ASN A 117 -19.47 -6.55 -11.20
N SER A 118 -19.23 -6.47 -9.90
CA SER A 118 -20.08 -7.02 -8.82
C SER A 118 -20.53 -8.48 -8.99
N ALA A 119 -19.74 -9.32 -9.68
CA ALA A 119 -20.13 -10.71 -9.94
C ALA A 119 -20.17 -11.59 -8.68
N ALA A 120 -19.25 -11.38 -7.74
CA ALA A 120 -19.15 -12.11 -6.48
C ALA A 120 -19.86 -11.37 -5.36
N ALA A 121 -20.71 -12.08 -4.60
CA ALA A 121 -21.35 -11.53 -3.40
C ALA A 121 -20.35 -11.42 -2.25
N GLY A 122 -20.56 -10.45 -1.36
CA GLY A 122 -19.75 -10.20 -0.18
C GLY A 122 -19.01 -8.86 -0.21
N TYR A 123 -18.18 -8.61 0.80
CA TYR A 123 -17.34 -7.42 0.88
C TYR A 123 -16.24 -7.44 -0.20
N PHE A 124 -15.96 -6.31 -0.78
CA PHE A 124 -14.84 -6.12 -1.67
C PHE A 124 -14.08 -4.82 -1.35
N GLU A 125 -12.78 -4.87 -1.55
CA GLU A 125 -11.88 -3.73 -1.60
C GLU A 125 -10.87 -3.97 -2.70
N LYS A 126 -10.73 -3.01 -3.62
CA LYS A 126 -9.87 -3.12 -4.80
C LYS A 126 -9.00 -1.88 -4.93
N THR A 127 -7.73 -2.10 -5.18
CA THR A 127 -6.75 -1.04 -5.39
C THR A 127 -6.51 -0.84 -6.88
N ILE A 128 -6.39 0.41 -7.29
CA ILE A 128 -6.07 0.85 -8.63
C ILE A 128 -4.80 1.68 -8.54
N THR A 129 -3.75 1.28 -9.27
CA THR A 129 -2.46 1.95 -9.32
C THR A 129 -2.39 2.79 -10.60
N LEU A 130 -2.19 4.08 -10.43
CA LEU A 130 -1.93 5.03 -11.51
C LEU A 130 -0.42 5.16 -11.69
N MET A 131 0.08 5.02 -12.91
CA MET A 131 1.48 5.19 -13.29
C MET A 131 1.62 6.41 -14.17
N TYR A 132 2.56 7.31 -13.84
CA TYR A 132 2.75 8.59 -14.55
C TYR A 132 4.19 9.08 -14.38
N ALA A 133 4.61 10.05 -15.21
CA ALA A 133 5.86 10.78 -15.05
C ALA A 133 7.07 9.90 -14.71
N GLU A 134 7.49 9.04 -15.65
CA GLU A 134 8.70 8.22 -15.54
C GLU A 134 8.69 7.23 -14.35
N GLY A 135 7.53 6.58 -14.12
CA GLY A 135 7.39 5.52 -13.12
C GLY A 135 6.99 5.99 -11.72
N MET A 136 6.52 7.23 -11.57
CA MET A 136 5.80 7.63 -10.36
C MET A 136 4.47 6.90 -10.28
N THR A 137 4.04 6.56 -9.06
CA THR A 137 2.78 5.85 -8.85
C THR A 137 1.95 6.51 -7.76
N THR A 138 0.63 6.49 -7.95
CA THR A 138 -0.35 6.84 -6.93
C THR A 138 -1.43 5.78 -6.90
N MET A 139 -1.98 5.48 -5.73
CA MET A 139 -3.01 4.47 -5.57
C MET A 139 -4.32 5.10 -5.15
N VAL A 140 -5.42 4.57 -5.73
CA VAL A 140 -6.77 4.82 -5.27
C VAL A 140 -7.44 3.48 -4.96
N SER A 141 -8.51 3.48 -4.16
CA SER A 141 -9.24 2.27 -3.81
C SER A 141 -10.74 2.46 -3.96
N ILE A 142 -11.41 1.37 -4.30
CA ILE A 142 -12.86 1.25 -4.24
C ILE A 142 -13.23 0.12 -3.29
N LYS A 143 -14.30 0.30 -2.53
CA LYS A 143 -14.83 -0.72 -1.62
C LYS A 143 -16.35 -0.72 -1.61
N GLY A 144 -16.92 -1.76 -1.03
CA GLY A 144 -18.36 -1.90 -0.90
C GLY A 144 -18.76 -3.32 -0.50
N THR A 145 -20.06 -3.58 -0.47
CA THR A 145 -20.62 -4.90 -0.20
C THR A 145 -21.63 -5.28 -1.26
N VAL A 146 -21.33 -6.36 -1.99
CA VAL A 146 -22.26 -6.94 -2.96
C VAL A 146 -23.27 -7.83 -2.23
N TRP A 147 -24.54 -7.53 -2.34
CA TRP A 147 -25.59 -8.38 -1.78
C TRP A 147 -26.31 -9.18 -2.86
N LYS A 148 -26.60 -10.44 -2.52
CA LYS A 148 -27.34 -11.33 -3.40
C LYS A 148 -28.83 -11.04 -3.26
N THR A 149 -29.50 -10.78 -4.38
CA THR A 149 -30.97 -10.69 -4.36
C THR A 149 -31.55 -12.05 -3.94
N PRO A 150 -32.46 -12.10 -2.96
CA PRO A 150 -33.12 -13.36 -2.62
C PRO A 150 -33.75 -14.00 -3.85
N GLU A 151 -33.55 -15.29 -4.04
CA GLU A 151 -34.09 -16.05 -5.17
C GLU A 151 -35.62 -16.20 -5.10
N GLN A 152 -36.17 -16.01 -3.90
CA GLN A 152 -37.63 -16.05 -3.68
C GLN A 152 -38.19 -14.64 -3.65
N PRO A 153 -39.39 -14.42 -4.24
CA PRO A 153 -40.14 -13.20 -4.05
C PRO A 153 -40.35 -12.96 -2.55
N ALA A 154 -40.33 -11.70 -2.14
CA ALA A 154 -40.70 -11.36 -0.75
C ALA A 154 -42.02 -12.03 -0.38
N PRO A 155 -42.17 -12.58 0.85
CA PRO A 155 -43.42 -13.22 1.28
C PRO A 155 -44.59 -12.26 1.03
N PHE A 156 -45.63 -12.80 0.41
CA PHE A 156 -46.83 -12.04 0.04
C PHE A 156 -47.42 -11.38 1.30
N ASN A 157 -47.37 -10.08 1.38
CA ASN A 157 -47.97 -9.34 2.46
C ASN A 157 -49.46 -9.07 2.13
N LYS A 158 -50.38 -9.80 2.79
CA LYS A 158 -51.79 -9.68 2.59
C LYS A 158 -52.31 -8.25 2.79
N SER A 159 -51.71 -7.47 3.69
CA SER A 159 -52.12 -6.09 3.96
C SER A 159 -51.85 -5.15 2.77
N ILE A 160 -50.80 -5.38 2.01
CA ILE A 160 -50.46 -4.58 0.81
C ILE A 160 -51.35 -5.00 -0.37
N ALA A 161 -51.73 -6.27 -0.46
CA ALA A 161 -52.66 -6.74 -1.50
C ALA A 161 -54.03 -6.08 -1.42
N PHE A 162 -54.51 -5.78 -0.20
CA PHE A 162 -55.76 -5.10 0.04
C PHE A 162 -55.78 -3.67 -0.54
N LEU A 163 -54.68 -2.94 -0.44
CA LEU A 163 -54.53 -1.58 -0.98
C LEU A 163 -54.50 -1.52 -2.51
N LYS A 164 -54.17 -2.64 -3.18
CA LYS A 164 -54.08 -2.71 -4.64
C LYS A 164 -55.43 -2.98 -5.34
N THR A 165 -56.43 -3.39 -4.59
CA THR A 165 -57.77 -3.71 -5.12
C THR A 165 -58.75 -2.55 -5.06
N GLU A 166 -58.45 -1.46 -4.30
CA GLU A 166 -59.22 -0.23 -4.32
C GLU A 166 -58.89 0.54 -5.62
N LYS A 167 -59.70 0.31 -6.68
CA LYS A 167 -59.72 1.19 -7.85
C LYS A 167 -60.55 2.43 -7.48
N PHE A 168 -59.88 3.56 -7.43
CA PHE A 168 -60.55 4.87 -7.51
C PHE A 168 -61.05 5.13 -8.91
#